data_45d148a3fc9abd1739e3f7b433da38e9
#
_entry.id   45d148a3fc9abd1739e3f7b433da38e9
#
_cell.length_a   1.000
_cell.length_b   1.000
_cell.length_c   1.000
_cell.angle_alpha   90.00
_cell.angle_beta   90.00
_cell.angle_gamma   90.00
#
_symmetry.space_group_name_H-M   'P 1'
#
loop_
_entity.id
_entity.type
_entity.pdbx_description
1 polymer ?
#
loop_
_entity_poly.entity_id
_entity_poly.type
_entity_poly.pdbx_seq_one_letter_code
_entity_poly.pdbx_strand_id
1 'polypeptide(L)'
;MAYDDPSTYSVASGKNLHYVVLQVTLKEKFIGTGSGNLTALEQVINDQASKGYRLHTLSTTHVDSKGLMGGDRIQATMVFESL
;
A
#
# COMPACT_ATOMS: atom_id res chain seq x y z
N MET A 1 17.57 -14.78 -8.31
CA MET A 1 17.47 -15.33 -8.00
C MET A 1 17.58 -16.11 -8.05
N ALA A 2 18.11 -16.31 -7.98
CA ALA A 2 18.02 -17.14 -8.09
C ALA A 2 17.26 -17.46 -7.43
N TYR A 3 16.97 -17.02 -7.04
CA TYR A 3 16.23 -17.48 -6.52
C TYR A 3 15.38 -17.94 -7.07
N ASP A 4 15.45 -18.10 -7.63
CA ASP A 4 14.63 -18.67 -8.11
C ASP A 4 14.47 -20.03 -7.96
N ASP A 5 14.99 -20.61 -7.07
CA ASP A 5 14.70 -21.94 -6.73
C ASP A 5 13.37 -21.97 -6.04
N PRO A 6 12.39 -22.52 -6.64
CA PRO A 6 11.07 -22.50 -6.06
C PRO A 6 10.97 -23.26 -4.76
N SER A 7 11.92 -24.09 -4.48
CA SER A 7 11.85 -24.81 -3.23
C SER A 7 12.09 -23.93 -2.03
N THR A 8 12.57 -22.73 -2.25
CA THR A 8 12.75 -21.82 -1.14
C THR A 8 11.48 -21.09 -0.79
N TYR A 9 10.42 -21.31 -1.55
CA TYR A 9 9.18 -20.65 -1.30
C TYR A 9 8.14 -21.63 -0.86
N SER A 10 7.11 -21.13 -0.27
CA SER A 10 5.95 -21.93 -0.08
C SER A 10 5.39 -22.28 -1.45
N VAL A 11 5.16 -23.54 -1.67
CA VAL A 11 4.68 -23.99 -2.94
C VAL A 11 3.38 -23.31 -3.30
N ALA A 12 2.52 -23.17 -2.32
CA ALA A 12 1.22 -22.61 -2.60
C ALA A 12 1.30 -21.15 -2.94
N SER A 13 2.30 -20.47 -2.44
CA SER A 13 2.35 -19.05 -2.61
C SER A 13 3.16 -18.59 -3.81
N GLY A 14 3.96 -19.45 -4.40
CA GLY A 14 4.88 -18.98 -5.41
C GLY A 14 4.32 -18.88 -6.80
N LYS A 15 3.35 -19.69 -7.11
CA LYS A 15 2.96 -19.82 -8.49
C LYS A 15 1.90 -18.88 -8.96
N ASN A 16 0.94 -18.61 -8.14
CA ASN A 16 -0.23 -17.86 -8.59
C ASN A 16 -0.36 -16.51 -7.95
N LEU A 17 0.64 -16.12 -7.18
CA LEU A 17 0.55 -14.83 -6.54
C LEU A 17 0.77 -13.73 -7.54
N HIS A 18 0.01 -12.70 -7.37
CA HIS A 18 0.11 -11.51 -8.18
C HIS A 18 0.05 -10.33 -7.24
N TYR A 19 0.91 -9.37 -7.45
CA TYR A 19 0.99 -8.22 -6.56
C TYR A 19 0.61 -6.96 -7.30
N VAL A 20 -0.04 -6.07 -6.58
CA VAL A 20 -0.41 -4.76 -7.08
C VAL A 20 0.18 -3.74 -6.13
N VAL A 21 0.82 -2.73 -6.69
CA VAL A 21 1.42 -1.66 -5.89
C VAL A 21 0.63 -0.39 -6.18
N LEU A 22 0.14 0.21 -5.11
CA LEU A 22 -0.59 1.46 -5.22
C LEU A 22 0.08 2.52 -4.37
N GLN A 23 0.08 3.73 -4.86
CA GLN A 23 0.57 4.85 -4.08
C GLN A 23 -0.54 5.86 -3.93
N VAL A 24 -0.80 6.24 -2.70
CA VAL A 24 -1.91 7.13 -2.38
C VAL A 24 -1.35 8.34 -1.66
N THR A 25 -1.70 9.52 -2.14
CA THR A 25 -1.34 10.76 -1.44
C THR A 25 -2.45 11.10 -0.49
N LEU A 26 -2.12 11.19 0.78
CA LEU A 26 -3.10 11.44 1.81
C LEU A 26 -3.26 12.93 2.00
N LYS A 27 -4.48 13.34 2.32
CA LYS A 27 -4.79 14.75 2.37
C LYS A 27 -4.36 15.43 3.64
N GLU A 28 -4.32 14.69 4.72
CA GLU A 28 -4.01 15.28 6.00
C GLU A 28 -2.57 15.04 6.36
N LYS A 29 -2.05 15.89 7.21
CA LYS A 29 -0.62 15.88 7.49
C LYS A 29 -0.22 14.84 8.51
N PHE A 30 -1.16 14.14 9.07
CA PHE A 30 -0.86 13.14 10.07
C PHE A 30 -1.79 11.94 9.92
N ILE A 31 -1.40 10.85 10.52
CA ILE A 31 -2.22 9.66 10.56
C ILE A 31 -2.53 9.40 12.02
N GLY A 32 -3.80 9.26 12.32
CA GLY A 32 -4.18 9.01 13.69
C GLY A 32 -5.67 8.97 13.83
N THR A 33 -6.10 8.71 15.03
CA THR A 33 -7.52 8.63 15.36
C THR A 33 -8.19 9.95 15.00
N GLY A 34 -9.24 9.86 14.25
CA GLY A 34 -9.98 11.06 13.85
C GLY A 34 -9.46 11.69 12.59
N SER A 35 -8.40 11.16 12.01
CA SER A 35 -7.88 11.70 10.77
C SER A 35 -8.61 11.07 9.60
N GLY A 36 -8.90 11.87 8.60
CA GLY A 36 -9.52 11.35 7.39
C GLY A 36 -8.62 10.41 6.62
N ASN A 37 -7.33 10.43 6.92
CA ASN A 37 -6.39 9.55 6.24
C ASN A 37 -6.66 8.08 6.53
N LEU A 38 -7.11 7.77 7.74
CA LEU A 38 -7.42 6.38 8.06
C LEU A 38 -8.59 5.89 7.23
N THR A 39 -9.60 6.72 7.06
CA THR A 39 -10.74 6.37 6.23
C THR A 39 -10.30 6.17 4.78
N ALA A 40 -9.43 7.03 4.29
CA ALA A 40 -8.96 6.91 2.93
C ALA A 40 -8.20 5.61 2.71
N LEU A 41 -7.34 5.25 3.67
CA LEU A 41 -6.60 4.01 3.57
C LEU A 41 -7.53 2.81 3.63
N GLU A 42 -8.50 2.87 4.52
CA GLU A 42 -9.45 1.79 4.65
C GLU A 42 -10.23 1.57 3.36
N GLN A 43 -10.63 2.65 2.72
CA GLN A 43 -11.33 2.55 1.45
C GLN A 43 -10.51 1.85 0.39
N VAL A 44 -9.25 2.20 0.29
CA VAL A 44 -8.38 1.58 -0.71
C VAL A 44 -8.23 0.10 -0.41
N ILE A 45 -8.03 -0.25 0.85
CA ILE A 45 -7.87 -1.64 1.23
C ILE A 45 -9.13 -2.44 0.90
N ASN A 46 -10.28 -1.87 1.19
CA ASN A 46 -11.54 -2.56 0.93
C ASN A 46 -11.85 -2.66 -0.56
N ASP A 47 -11.49 -1.64 -1.32
CA ASP A 47 -11.65 -1.72 -2.76
C ASP A 47 -10.83 -2.86 -3.34
N GLN A 48 -9.60 -2.99 -2.89
CA GLN A 48 -8.76 -4.06 -3.37
C GLN A 48 -9.26 -5.42 -2.90
N ALA A 49 -9.80 -5.47 -1.70
CA ALA A 49 -10.36 -6.72 -1.19
C ALA A 49 -11.50 -7.20 -2.06
N SER A 50 -12.32 -6.27 -2.53
CA SER A 50 -13.43 -6.64 -3.38
C SER A 50 -12.97 -7.18 -4.74
N LYS A 51 -11.73 -6.92 -5.10
CA LYS A 51 -11.17 -7.42 -6.35
C LYS A 51 -10.34 -8.69 -6.13
N GLY A 52 -10.31 -9.20 -4.92
CA GLY A 52 -9.56 -10.41 -4.64
C GLY A 52 -8.15 -10.20 -4.18
N TYR A 53 -7.84 -9.01 -3.67
CA TYR A 53 -6.49 -8.71 -3.20
C TYR A 53 -6.53 -8.39 -1.72
N ARG A 54 -5.45 -8.69 -1.04
CA ARG A 54 -5.32 -8.32 0.36
C ARG A 54 -4.05 -7.54 0.57
N LEU A 55 -4.07 -6.68 1.55
CA LEU A 55 -2.93 -5.85 1.86
C LEU A 55 -1.77 -6.71 2.38
N HIS A 56 -0.62 -6.53 1.76
CA HIS A 56 0.58 -7.23 2.16
C HIS A 56 1.49 -6.32 2.96
N THR A 57 1.78 -5.13 2.46
CA THR A 57 2.57 -4.16 3.19
C THR A 57 2.02 -2.77 2.97
N LEU A 58 2.29 -1.93 3.94
CA LEU A 58 1.93 -0.52 3.87
C LEU A 58 3.08 0.26 4.46
N SER A 59 3.57 1.25 3.75
CA SER A 59 4.56 2.15 4.27
C SER A 59 4.17 3.57 3.94
N THR A 60 4.56 4.49 4.79
CA THR A 60 4.24 5.89 4.58
C THR A 60 5.49 6.72 4.57
N THR A 61 5.47 7.79 3.81
CA THR A 61 6.60 8.69 3.69
C THR A 61 6.07 10.11 3.72
N HIS A 62 6.73 10.95 4.46
CA HIS A 62 6.42 12.37 4.47
C HIS A 62 7.06 13.01 3.25
N VAL A 63 6.29 13.74 2.52
CA VAL A 63 6.80 14.48 1.37
C VAL A 63 6.67 15.95 1.69
N ASP A 64 7.81 16.62 1.71
CA ASP A 64 7.84 18.03 2.01
C ASP A 64 7.64 18.79 0.72
N SER A 65 6.52 19.38 0.58
CA SER A 65 6.19 20.08 -0.64
C SER A 65 6.53 21.54 -0.49
N LYS A 66 7.68 21.91 -0.97
CA LYS A 66 8.08 23.29 -0.92
C LYS A 66 7.69 23.94 -2.19
N GLY A 67 6.98 24.71 -2.38
CA GLY A 67 6.65 25.34 -3.61
C GLY A 67 5.32 26.00 -3.49
N LEU A 68 4.70 26.15 -4.60
CA LEU A 68 3.51 26.92 -4.67
C LEU A 68 2.45 26.46 -3.74
N MET A 69 2.26 25.18 -3.69
CA MET A 69 1.18 24.67 -2.90
C MET A 69 1.55 24.58 -1.45
N GLY A 70 2.80 24.49 -1.16
CA GLY A 70 3.24 24.38 0.21
C GLY A 70 2.60 23.23 0.93
N GLY A 71 3.01 22.95 2.08
CA GLY A 71 2.37 21.97 2.90
C GLY A 71 2.90 20.58 2.69
N ASP A 72 2.95 19.88 3.78
CA ASP A 72 3.45 18.52 3.77
C ASP A 72 2.35 17.56 3.35
N ARG A 73 2.78 16.47 2.77
CA ARG A 73 1.86 15.41 2.39
C ARG A 73 2.41 14.11 2.91
N ILE A 74 1.54 13.17 3.11
CA ILE A 74 1.94 11.82 3.45
C ILE A 74 1.58 10.95 2.27
N GLN A 75 2.56 10.20 1.79
CA GLN A 75 2.29 9.23 0.73
C GLN A 75 2.33 7.84 1.31
N ALA A 76 1.32 7.08 0.99
CA ALA A 76 1.24 5.70 1.42
C ALA A 76 1.51 4.81 0.22
N THR A 77 2.47 3.92 0.36
CA THR A 77 2.74 2.93 -0.66
C THR A 77 2.24 1.59 -0.14
N MET A 78 1.34 1.01 -0.88
CA MET A 78 0.65 -0.19 -0.45
C MET A 78 0.89 -1.29 -1.45
N VAL A 79 1.24 -2.45 -0.95
CA VAL A 79 1.43 -3.62 -1.80
C VAL A 79 0.36 -4.61 -1.42
N PHE A 80 -0.37 -5.06 -2.42
CA PHE A 80 -1.43 -6.03 -2.25
C PHE A 80 -1.06 -7.31 -2.96
N GLU A 81 -1.51 -8.41 -2.43
CA GLU A 81 -1.28 -9.70 -3.08
C GLU A 81 -2.62 -10.35 -3.36
N SER A 82 -2.66 -11.14 -4.41
CA SER A 82 -3.89 -11.83 -4.78
C SER A 82 -4.20 -12.91 -3.77
N LEU A 83 -5.44 -13.15 -3.59
CA LEU A 83 -5.91 -14.20 -2.69
C LEU A 83 -5.94 -15.55 -3.40
#